data_9a8af0eaf1f3ee120aa298fa53f2cc2b
#
_entry.id   9a8af0eaf1f3ee120aa298fa53f2cc2b
#
_cell.length_a   1.000
_cell.length_b   1.000
_cell.length_c   1.000
_cell.angle_alpha   90.00
_cell.angle_beta   90.00
_cell.angle_gamma   90.00
#
_symmetry.space_group_name_H-M   'P 1'
#
loop_
_entity.id
_entity.type
_entity.pdbx_description
1 polymer ?
#
loop_
_entity_poly.entity_id
_entity_poly.type
_entity_poly.pdbx_seq_one_letter_code
_entity_poly.pdbx_strand_id
1 'polypeptide(L)'
;MRTTVVAARLEDKKKMTAAKWFYSYFKKYQWRMLIGLVLVTITSVLAIVNPKITGFIVDDIIGDGSNIRTDLLPKFLLIMIGATLLRAGLRFIFLWNFENCSQSLLYDMRDDVYRNLLAKDFAFYNSHRTGDLMSRQTGDMMAIRHFMSYVCYSTYECILLFSISLVMIFTVDWKIALAMLAVLPFTLINTIIQSKNVKPKFGKVRERFSSLNAFAQENISGNRVVKAFAKEDYEISKFDTENTEYRDSELAASKIWVRHVPLFELLANLLTFALMLVGGLMVINGQMTLGNMAMINGYLWMLDAPLRQAGWLVNDWHRFTTSVEKIYATIEVEPEIKNPVAGPIDENAKKPEGSVEFRNVSYSIDGEQILKNINFKVKQGQKVGIIGATGAGKTSLINLMCRFYDVDSGEVLIGGRNVREMDLRILRGSIGMAMQDVFLFSDTIEGNIAYAKPDCPFEKVEWAAKVADAHDFIMQMPDGYDTIVGERGVGLSGGQKQRISLARALLKEPSILILDDTTSAVDMETESQIQDALAKIKNETVFIIAHRISSIKDADVIIVLSDGEIAEMGNHDELIQKKGYYYTVFMHQYGEHEEA
;
A
#
# COMPACT_ATOMS: atom_id res chain seq x y z
N MET A 1 -26.15 -6.01 3.14
CA MET A 1 -26.05 -5.71 4.58
C MET A 1 -24.65 -5.30 5.07
N ARG A 2 -23.53 -5.86 4.58
CA ARG A 2 -22.16 -5.43 4.94
C ARG A 2 -21.76 -4.06 4.35
N THR A 3 -22.17 -3.74 3.13
CA THR A 3 -21.87 -2.47 2.43
C THR A 3 -22.52 -1.23 3.10
N THR A 4 -23.73 -1.37 3.63
CA THR A 4 -24.43 -0.28 4.34
C THR A 4 -23.78 0.07 5.70
N VAL A 5 -23.16 -0.92 6.36
CA VAL A 5 -22.46 -0.69 7.63
C VAL A 5 -21.12 0.04 7.41
N VAL A 6 -20.47 -0.15 6.26
CA VAL A 6 -19.22 0.54 5.91
C VAL A 6 -19.50 2.00 5.53
N ALA A 7 -20.54 2.27 4.75
CA ALA A 7 -20.93 3.64 4.41
C ALA A 7 -21.33 4.45 5.66
N ALA A 8 -22.12 3.88 6.56
CA ALA A 8 -22.48 4.52 7.84
C ALA A 8 -21.27 4.74 8.76
N ARG A 9 -20.25 3.85 8.71
CA ARG A 9 -18.99 4.04 9.45
C ARG A 9 -18.11 5.15 8.87
N LEU A 10 -18.20 5.43 7.57
CA LEU A 10 -17.43 6.51 6.92
C LEU A 10 -18.05 7.89 7.20
N GLU A 11 -19.37 7.99 7.32
CA GLU A 11 -20.05 9.27 7.63
C GLU A 11 -19.78 9.78 9.06
N ASP A 12 -19.62 8.87 10.03
CA ASP A 12 -19.36 9.26 11.44
C ASP A 12 -17.88 9.66 11.70
N LYS A 13 -16.99 9.51 10.69
CA LYS A 13 -15.54 9.74 10.81
C LYS A 13 -15.10 11.21 10.68
N LYS A 14 -15.99 12.15 10.47
CA LYS A 14 -15.70 13.53 10.06
C LYS A 14 -14.91 14.42 11.05
N LYS A 15 -14.46 13.91 12.21
CA LYS A 15 -13.56 14.61 13.17
C LYS A 15 -12.73 13.68 14.07
N MET A 16 -12.33 12.51 13.60
CA MET A 16 -11.50 11.62 14.41
C MET A 16 -10.01 11.93 14.23
N THR A 17 -9.25 11.91 15.33
CA THR A 17 -7.78 11.89 15.24
C THR A 17 -7.31 10.49 14.82
N ALA A 18 -6.12 10.39 14.19
CA ALA A 18 -5.51 9.12 13.80
C ALA A 18 -5.49 8.08 14.94
N ALA A 19 -5.25 8.54 16.17
CA ALA A 19 -5.29 7.70 17.37
C ALA A 19 -6.70 7.13 17.67
N LYS A 20 -7.76 7.94 17.53
CA LYS A 20 -9.14 7.47 17.71
C LYS A 20 -9.55 6.48 16.63
N TRP A 21 -9.11 6.72 15.39
CA TRP A 21 -9.32 5.80 14.28
C TRP A 21 -8.70 4.44 14.56
N PHE A 22 -7.42 4.40 14.93
CA PHE A 22 -6.76 3.15 15.33
C PHE A 22 -7.47 2.47 16.51
N TYR A 23 -7.85 3.25 17.53
CA TYR A 23 -8.56 2.73 18.70
C TYR A 23 -9.89 2.05 18.34
N SER A 24 -10.57 2.48 17.28
CA SER A 24 -11.82 1.85 16.82
C SER A 24 -11.64 0.39 16.41
N TYR A 25 -10.46 0.04 15.84
CA TYR A 25 -10.09 -1.35 15.53
C TYR A 25 -9.58 -2.08 16.78
N PHE A 26 -8.73 -1.42 17.56
CA PHE A 26 -8.19 -1.97 18.80
C PHE A 26 -9.29 -2.40 19.77
N LYS A 27 -10.35 -1.63 19.90
CA LYS A 27 -11.50 -1.89 20.78
C LYS A 27 -12.12 -3.27 20.58
N LYS A 28 -12.11 -3.83 19.37
CA LYS A 28 -12.63 -5.18 19.10
C LYS A 28 -11.82 -6.27 19.82
N TYR A 29 -10.52 -6.03 20.03
CA TYR A 29 -9.57 -7.01 20.57
C TYR A 29 -9.12 -6.69 21.99
N GLN A 30 -9.59 -5.58 22.60
CA GLN A 30 -9.13 -5.06 23.88
C GLN A 30 -9.19 -6.10 25.01
N TRP A 31 -10.24 -6.92 25.09
CA TRP A 31 -10.38 -7.95 26.12
C TRP A 31 -9.37 -9.08 25.96
N ARG A 32 -9.11 -9.52 24.73
CA ARG A 32 -8.07 -10.53 24.46
C ARG A 32 -6.68 -9.98 24.78
N MET A 33 -6.41 -8.73 24.44
CA MET A 33 -5.17 -8.04 24.78
C MET A 33 -5.01 -7.92 26.29
N LEU A 34 -6.07 -7.60 27.04
CA LEU A 34 -6.05 -7.54 28.49
C LEU A 34 -5.72 -8.91 29.12
N ILE A 35 -6.35 -9.99 28.64
CA ILE A 35 -6.00 -11.36 29.06
C ILE A 35 -4.52 -11.65 28.79
N GLY A 36 -4.02 -11.26 27.62
CA GLY A 36 -2.59 -11.37 27.29
C GLY A 36 -1.70 -10.64 28.32
N LEU A 37 -2.03 -9.39 28.67
CA LEU A 37 -1.28 -8.61 29.66
C LEU A 37 -1.33 -9.24 31.08
N VAL A 38 -2.46 -9.83 31.47
CA VAL A 38 -2.57 -10.59 32.72
C VAL A 38 -1.62 -11.78 32.70
N LEU A 39 -1.56 -12.53 31.59
CA LEU A 39 -0.63 -13.65 31.43
C LEU A 39 0.84 -13.18 31.47
N VAL A 40 1.16 -12.03 30.83
CA VAL A 40 2.49 -11.40 30.95
C VAL A 40 2.82 -11.08 32.40
N THR A 41 1.86 -10.56 33.17
CA THR A 41 2.05 -10.29 34.61
C THR A 41 2.38 -11.58 35.38
N ILE A 42 1.60 -12.64 35.16
CA ILE A 42 1.84 -13.93 35.82
C ILE A 42 3.21 -14.50 35.47
N THR A 43 3.59 -14.46 34.17
CA THR A 43 4.91 -14.97 33.73
C THR A 43 6.07 -14.12 34.25
N SER A 44 5.87 -12.80 34.41
CA SER A 44 6.87 -11.89 35.02
C SER A 44 7.03 -12.16 36.52
N VAL A 45 5.95 -12.44 37.23
CA VAL A 45 6.01 -12.84 38.66
C VAL A 45 6.67 -14.21 38.80
N LEU A 46 6.35 -15.18 37.94
CA LEU A 46 7.01 -16.50 37.96
C LEU A 46 8.53 -16.42 37.69
N ALA A 47 9.02 -15.34 37.04
CA ALA A 47 10.44 -15.15 36.84
C ALA A 47 11.24 -15.00 38.14
N ILE A 48 10.58 -14.58 39.24
CA ILE A 48 11.20 -14.41 40.56
C ILE A 48 11.52 -15.74 41.20
N VAL A 49 10.74 -16.79 40.88
CA VAL A 49 10.76 -18.09 41.58
C VAL A 49 12.14 -18.74 41.53
N ASN A 50 12.75 -18.82 40.36
CA ASN A 50 14.03 -19.49 40.20
C ASN A 50 15.18 -18.81 40.96
N PRO A 51 15.41 -17.49 40.89
CA PRO A 51 16.41 -16.79 41.71
C PRO A 51 16.17 -17.00 43.22
N LYS A 52 14.88 -16.94 43.66
CA LYS A 52 14.55 -17.11 45.08
C LYS A 52 14.85 -18.54 45.55
N ILE A 53 14.51 -19.54 44.77
CA ILE A 53 14.82 -20.94 45.09
C ILE A 53 16.35 -21.16 45.08
N THR A 54 17.07 -20.55 44.13
CA THR A 54 18.55 -20.64 44.11
C THR A 54 19.16 -20.10 45.41
N GLY A 55 18.68 -18.96 45.88
CA GLY A 55 19.12 -18.43 47.19
C GLY A 55 18.85 -19.38 48.34
N PHE A 56 17.62 -19.96 48.38
CA PHE A 56 17.23 -20.93 49.38
C PHE A 56 18.07 -22.23 49.33
N ILE A 57 18.39 -22.73 48.15
CA ILE A 57 19.28 -23.89 47.98
C ILE A 57 20.65 -23.63 48.56
N VAL A 58 21.19 -22.43 48.30
CA VAL A 58 22.54 -22.05 48.80
C VAL A 58 22.56 -21.94 50.33
N ASP A 59 21.56 -21.30 50.92
CA ASP A 59 21.56 -21.05 52.36
C ASP A 59 21.10 -22.27 53.20
N ASP A 60 19.99 -22.92 52.80
CA ASP A 60 19.33 -23.91 53.64
C ASP A 60 19.69 -25.37 53.30
N ILE A 61 20.15 -25.62 52.06
CA ILE A 61 20.50 -26.98 51.60
C ILE A 61 22.01 -27.19 51.63
N ILE A 62 22.79 -26.27 51.05
CA ILE A 62 24.25 -26.38 51.00
C ILE A 62 24.83 -25.89 52.36
N GLY A 63 24.34 -24.73 52.87
CA GLY A 63 24.74 -24.15 54.13
C GLY A 63 26.25 -23.99 54.25
N ASP A 64 26.78 -24.13 55.48
CA ASP A 64 28.22 -24.04 55.78
C ASP A 64 29.01 -25.34 55.51
N GLY A 65 28.40 -26.29 54.79
CA GLY A 65 29.02 -27.57 54.43
C GLY A 65 28.99 -28.61 55.56
N SER A 66 28.57 -28.25 56.79
CA SER A 66 28.54 -29.15 57.92
C SER A 66 27.27 -30.00 58.07
N ASN A 67 26.17 -29.63 57.40
CA ASN A 67 24.87 -30.30 57.50
C ASN A 67 24.09 -30.20 56.20
N ILE A 68 24.60 -30.82 55.10
CA ILE A 68 24.02 -30.76 53.78
C ILE A 68 22.71 -31.57 53.71
N ARG A 69 21.56 -30.93 53.47
CA ARG A 69 20.26 -31.56 53.33
C ARG A 69 19.99 -32.02 51.90
N THR A 70 20.72 -33.03 51.45
CA THR A 70 20.61 -33.55 50.06
C THR A 70 19.25 -34.09 49.72
N ASP A 71 18.44 -34.50 50.72
CA ASP A 71 17.05 -34.99 50.61
C ASP A 71 16.07 -33.93 50.07
N LEU A 72 16.34 -32.64 50.33
CA LEU A 72 15.51 -31.52 49.87
C LEU A 72 15.86 -31.04 48.45
N LEU A 73 17.09 -31.26 48.01
CA LEU A 73 17.57 -30.79 46.72
C LEU A 73 16.68 -31.25 45.54
N PRO A 74 16.30 -32.53 45.37
CA PRO A 74 15.46 -32.95 44.27
C PRO A 74 14.07 -32.28 44.27
N LYS A 75 13.51 -31.99 45.44
CA LYS A 75 12.20 -31.32 45.55
C LYS A 75 12.27 -29.89 45.00
N PHE A 76 13.29 -29.10 45.37
CA PHE A 76 13.45 -27.73 44.88
C PHE A 76 13.82 -27.67 43.40
N LEU A 77 14.63 -28.62 42.91
CA LEU A 77 14.89 -28.76 41.49
C LEU A 77 13.62 -29.08 40.70
N LEU A 78 12.75 -29.96 41.20
CA LEU A 78 11.45 -30.22 40.56
C LEU A 78 10.53 -29.00 40.56
N ILE A 79 10.52 -28.20 41.63
CA ILE A 79 9.77 -26.94 41.67
C ILE A 79 10.32 -25.92 40.64
N MET A 80 11.64 -25.79 40.52
CA MET A 80 12.27 -24.91 39.50
C MET A 80 11.93 -25.35 38.09
N ILE A 81 11.98 -26.66 37.80
CA ILE A 81 11.60 -27.23 36.51
C ILE A 81 10.10 -26.98 36.27
N GLY A 82 9.24 -27.26 37.25
CA GLY A 82 7.80 -27.03 37.15
C GLY A 82 7.45 -25.57 36.89
N ALA A 83 8.07 -24.65 37.65
CA ALA A 83 7.88 -23.21 37.46
C ALA A 83 8.36 -22.76 36.06
N THR A 84 9.48 -23.28 35.58
CA THR A 84 10.01 -22.96 34.24
C THR A 84 9.10 -23.50 33.14
N LEU A 85 8.62 -24.72 33.25
CA LEU A 85 7.68 -25.33 32.29
C LEU A 85 6.34 -24.59 32.28
N LEU A 86 5.81 -24.26 33.47
CA LEU A 86 4.59 -23.44 33.57
C LEU A 86 4.77 -22.08 32.94
N ARG A 87 5.89 -21.38 33.23
CA ARG A 87 6.22 -20.10 32.62
C ARG A 87 6.32 -20.20 31.11
N ALA A 88 6.99 -21.23 30.57
CA ALA A 88 7.11 -21.47 29.15
C ALA A 88 5.75 -21.70 28.47
N GLY A 89 4.88 -22.52 29.09
CA GLY A 89 3.53 -22.79 28.62
C GLY A 89 2.66 -21.52 28.58
N LEU A 90 2.67 -20.74 29.67
CA LEU A 90 1.93 -19.47 29.73
C LEU A 90 2.48 -18.45 28.74
N ARG A 91 3.81 -18.42 28.54
CA ARG A 91 4.46 -17.55 27.53
C ARG A 91 4.01 -17.92 26.11
N PHE A 92 3.95 -19.20 25.79
CA PHE A 92 3.42 -19.65 24.50
C PHE A 92 1.97 -19.19 24.29
N ILE A 93 1.12 -19.32 25.31
CA ILE A 93 -0.30 -18.93 25.24
C ILE A 93 -0.44 -17.42 25.00
N PHE A 94 0.28 -16.57 25.73
CA PHE A 94 0.14 -15.13 25.54
C PHE A 94 0.74 -14.66 24.22
N LEU A 95 1.88 -15.22 23.78
CA LEU A 95 2.47 -14.88 22.48
C LEU A 95 1.51 -15.23 21.34
N TRP A 96 0.92 -16.42 21.39
CA TRP A 96 -0.10 -16.86 20.43
C TRP A 96 -1.32 -15.93 20.43
N ASN A 97 -1.77 -15.49 21.60
CA ASN A 97 -2.90 -14.58 21.73
C ASN A 97 -2.59 -13.19 21.12
N PHE A 98 -1.41 -12.62 21.42
CA PHE A 98 -0.98 -11.34 20.84
C PHE A 98 -0.83 -11.44 19.31
N GLU A 99 -0.24 -12.53 18.81
CA GLU A 99 -0.09 -12.73 17.36
C GLU A 99 -1.45 -12.87 16.67
N ASN A 100 -2.37 -13.68 17.21
CA ASN A 100 -3.72 -13.79 16.66
C ASN A 100 -4.48 -12.46 16.65
N CYS A 101 -4.39 -11.67 17.73
CA CYS A 101 -5.03 -10.36 17.81
C CYS A 101 -4.43 -9.41 16.77
N SER A 102 -3.09 -9.41 16.59
CA SER A 102 -2.41 -8.54 15.64
C SER A 102 -2.76 -8.87 14.19
N GLN A 103 -2.83 -10.17 13.84
CA GLN A 103 -3.20 -10.62 12.50
C GLN A 103 -4.66 -10.31 12.17
N SER A 104 -5.57 -10.53 13.13
CA SER A 104 -6.98 -10.22 12.94
C SER A 104 -7.23 -8.72 12.78
N LEU A 105 -6.53 -7.89 13.56
CA LEU A 105 -6.59 -6.43 13.43
C LEU A 105 -6.03 -5.98 12.09
N LEU A 106 -4.89 -6.54 11.66
CA LEU A 106 -4.27 -6.27 10.37
C LEU A 106 -5.22 -6.60 9.20
N TYR A 107 -5.89 -7.75 9.28
CA TYR A 107 -6.88 -8.16 8.28
C TYR A 107 -8.02 -7.13 8.17
N ASP A 108 -8.64 -6.76 9.30
CA ASP A 108 -9.72 -5.78 9.32
C ASP A 108 -9.28 -4.42 8.76
N MET A 109 -8.09 -3.95 9.13
CA MET A 109 -7.55 -2.68 8.66
C MET A 109 -7.22 -2.70 7.17
N ARG A 110 -6.61 -3.78 6.68
CA ARG A 110 -6.27 -3.93 5.25
C ARG A 110 -7.52 -3.93 4.37
N ASP A 111 -8.54 -4.68 4.77
CA ASP A 111 -9.81 -4.73 4.03
C ASP A 111 -10.46 -3.33 3.96
N ASP A 112 -10.56 -2.63 5.10
CA ASP A 112 -11.14 -1.29 5.14
C ASP A 112 -10.33 -0.25 4.35
N VAL A 113 -8.99 -0.29 4.43
CA VAL A 113 -8.11 0.63 3.67
C VAL A 113 -8.18 0.33 2.18
N TYR A 114 -8.17 -0.94 1.78
CA TYR A 114 -8.28 -1.33 0.37
C TYR A 114 -9.62 -0.90 -0.24
N ARG A 115 -10.72 -1.12 0.48
CA ARG A 115 -12.06 -0.64 0.06
C ARG A 115 -12.11 0.88 -0.07
N ASN A 116 -11.50 1.59 0.86
CA ASN A 116 -11.41 3.04 0.81
C ASN A 116 -10.60 3.52 -0.38
N LEU A 117 -9.45 2.88 -0.67
CA LEU A 117 -8.65 3.20 -1.86
C LEU A 117 -9.48 3.00 -3.14
N LEU A 118 -10.15 1.86 -3.31
CA LEU A 118 -10.98 1.60 -4.49
C LEU A 118 -12.16 2.59 -4.65
N ALA A 119 -12.57 3.24 -3.56
CA ALA A 119 -13.61 4.26 -3.59
C ALA A 119 -13.10 5.68 -3.93
N LYS A 120 -11.78 5.88 -4.02
CA LYS A 120 -11.18 7.16 -4.42
C LYS A 120 -11.41 7.44 -5.90
N ASP A 121 -11.36 8.71 -6.25
CA ASP A 121 -11.47 9.22 -7.61
C ASP A 121 -10.11 9.35 -8.32
N PHE A 122 -10.14 9.77 -9.58
CA PHE A 122 -8.92 9.96 -10.37
C PHE A 122 -8.05 11.11 -9.85
N ALA A 123 -8.65 12.18 -9.28
CA ALA A 123 -7.91 13.31 -8.73
C ALA A 123 -6.98 12.85 -7.59
N PHE A 124 -7.49 11.94 -6.73
CA PHE A 124 -6.68 11.32 -5.68
C PHE A 124 -5.50 10.54 -6.25
N TYR A 125 -5.72 9.69 -7.27
CA TYR A 125 -4.66 8.87 -7.85
C TYR A 125 -3.63 9.68 -8.63
N ASN A 126 -4.01 10.78 -9.26
CA ASN A 126 -3.10 11.70 -9.94
C ASN A 126 -2.18 12.43 -8.96
N SER A 127 -2.67 12.73 -7.75
CA SER A 127 -1.88 13.42 -6.71
C SER A 127 -1.02 12.49 -5.86
N HIS A 128 -1.20 11.15 -5.95
CA HIS A 128 -0.50 10.17 -5.13
C HIS A 128 0.24 9.14 -5.97
N ARG A 129 1.50 8.89 -5.66
CA ARG A 129 2.28 7.83 -6.33
C ARG A 129 1.79 6.46 -5.91
N THR A 130 1.60 5.55 -6.86
CA THR A 130 1.17 4.17 -6.60
C THR A 130 2.07 3.45 -5.59
N GLY A 131 3.40 3.66 -5.66
CA GLY A 131 4.36 3.08 -4.72
C GLY A 131 4.14 3.52 -3.27
N ASP A 132 3.74 4.79 -3.06
CA ASP A 132 3.42 5.30 -1.72
C ASP A 132 2.15 4.63 -1.18
N LEU A 133 1.11 4.48 -2.00
CA LEU A 133 -0.14 3.79 -1.62
C LEU A 133 0.11 2.32 -1.30
N MET A 134 0.95 1.64 -2.09
CA MET A 134 1.38 0.26 -1.81
C MET A 134 2.15 0.16 -0.48
N SER A 135 3.02 1.14 -0.19
CA SER A 135 3.73 1.21 1.10
C SER A 135 2.79 1.30 2.30
N ARG A 136 1.62 2.01 2.16
CA ARG A 136 0.57 2.03 3.20
C ARG A 136 0.01 0.63 3.48
N GLN A 137 -0.28 -0.13 2.41
CA GLN A 137 -0.86 -1.48 2.51
C GLN A 137 0.13 -2.55 2.98
N THR A 138 1.44 -2.31 2.83
CA THR A 138 2.49 -3.27 3.17
C THR A 138 3.30 -2.82 4.39
N GLY A 139 4.26 -1.93 4.21
CA GLY A 139 5.24 -1.54 5.24
C GLY A 139 4.62 -0.86 6.47
N ASP A 140 3.71 0.10 6.26
CA ASP A 140 3.06 0.82 7.36
C ASP A 140 2.10 -0.10 8.14
N MET A 141 1.35 -0.97 7.44
CA MET A 141 0.51 -1.99 8.08
C MET A 141 1.33 -2.99 8.89
N MET A 142 2.51 -3.40 8.40
CA MET A 142 3.40 -4.29 9.14
C MET A 142 3.98 -3.63 10.40
N ALA A 143 4.20 -2.31 10.39
CA ALA A 143 4.62 -1.58 11.59
C ALA A 143 3.52 -1.59 12.68
N ILE A 144 2.25 -1.44 12.29
CA ILE A 144 1.11 -1.56 13.21
C ILE A 144 0.99 -2.97 13.76
N ARG A 145 1.12 -3.99 12.91
CA ARG A 145 1.12 -5.38 13.34
C ARG A 145 2.22 -5.66 14.35
N HIS A 146 3.46 -5.22 14.06
CA HIS A 146 4.60 -5.39 14.96
C HIS A 146 4.37 -4.73 16.32
N PHE A 147 3.79 -3.54 16.33
CA PHE A 147 3.41 -2.87 17.57
C PHE A 147 2.45 -3.73 18.40
N MET A 148 1.40 -4.26 17.78
CA MET A 148 0.38 -5.06 18.46
C MET A 148 0.90 -6.42 18.91
N SER A 149 1.72 -7.09 18.10
CA SER A 149 2.21 -8.44 18.39
C SER A 149 3.39 -8.48 19.35
N TYR A 150 4.21 -7.40 19.38
CA TYR A 150 5.46 -7.40 20.14
C TYR A 150 5.62 -6.18 21.04
N VAL A 151 5.59 -4.96 20.48
CA VAL A 151 5.99 -3.74 21.21
C VAL A 151 5.10 -3.48 22.42
N CYS A 152 3.79 -3.72 22.29
CA CYS A 152 2.79 -3.48 23.32
C CYS A 152 3.08 -4.33 24.58
N TYR A 153 3.19 -5.65 24.43
CA TYR A 153 3.45 -6.51 25.59
C TYR A 153 4.89 -6.41 26.08
N SER A 154 5.87 -6.25 25.18
CA SER A 154 7.28 -6.16 25.54
C SER A 154 7.57 -4.90 26.38
N THR A 155 6.96 -3.76 26.02
CA THR A 155 7.03 -2.54 26.85
C THR A 155 6.48 -2.78 28.24
N TYR A 156 5.32 -3.43 28.34
CA TYR A 156 4.70 -3.77 29.62
C TYR A 156 5.55 -4.78 30.42
N GLU A 157 6.07 -5.84 29.77
CA GLU A 157 6.96 -6.84 30.37
C GLU A 157 8.23 -6.19 30.92
N CYS A 158 8.85 -5.29 30.14
CA CYS A 158 10.05 -4.56 30.58
C CYS A 158 9.81 -3.73 31.84
N ILE A 159 8.70 -2.98 31.89
CA ILE A 159 8.34 -2.18 33.04
C ILE A 159 8.09 -3.07 34.26
N LEU A 160 7.39 -4.20 34.09
CA LEU A 160 7.12 -5.14 35.17
C LEU A 160 8.39 -5.79 35.69
N LEU A 161 9.23 -6.35 34.82
CA LEU A 161 10.47 -7.03 35.20
C LEU A 161 11.41 -6.07 35.94
N PHE A 162 11.57 -4.85 35.44
CA PHE A 162 12.38 -3.82 36.09
C PHE A 162 11.83 -3.48 37.49
N SER A 163 10.52 -3.20 37.59
CA SER A 163 9.89 -2.83 38.86
C SER A 163 9.93 -3.98 39.88
N ILE A 164 9.61 -5.19 39.45
CA ILE A 164 9.61 -6.38 40.30
C ILE A 164 11.02 -6.68 40.80
N SER A 165 12.03 -6.68 39.92
CA SER A 165 13.42 -6.95 40.31
C SER A 165 13.94 -5.91 41.29
N LEU A 166 13.61 -4.64 41.06
CA LEU A 166 14.01 -3.54 41.98
C LEU A 166 13.38 -3.74 43.37
N VAL A 167 12.07 -4.03 43.43
CA VAL A 167 11.37 -4.31 44.70
C VAL A 167 11.99 -5.51 45.40
N MET A 168 12.23 -6.61 44.65
CA MET A 168 12.83 -7.82 45.23
C MET A 168 14.24 -7.58 45.81
N ILE A 169 15.08 -6.83 45.12
CA ILE A 169 16.41 -6.49 45.61
C ILE A 169 16.31 -5.60 46.88
N PHE A 170 15.39 -4.62 46.91
CA PHE A 170 15.13 -3.79 48.07
C PHE A 170 14.65 -4.60 49.29
N THR A 171 13.83 -5.64 49.10
CA THR A 171 13.33 -6.50 50.18
C THR A 171 14.43 -7.39 50.76
N VAL A 172 15.47 -7.70 49.96
CA VAL A 172 16.61 -8.49 50.43
C VAL A 172 17.58 -7.60 51.23
N ASP A 173 18.07 -6.52 50.59
CA ASP A 173 18.91 -5.54 51.25
C ASP A 173 18.85 -4.18 50.51
N TRP A 174 18.47 -3.12 51.26
CA TRP A 174 18.33 -1.78 50.71
C TRP A 174 19.65 -1.12 50.35
N LYS A 175 20.80 -1.47 51.01
CA LYS A 175 22.10 -0.90 50.73
C LYS A 175 22.63 -1.37 49.39
N ILE A 176 22.46 -2.64 49.08
CA ILE A 176 22.81 -3.21 47.76
C ILE A 176 21.90 -2.61 46.68
N ALA A 177 20.60 -2.48 46.95
CA ALA A 177 19.68 -1.84 46.04
C ALA A 177 20.11 -0.41 45.69
N LEU A 178 20.53 0.39 46.67
CA LEU A 178 21.07 1.74 46.46
C LEU A 178 22.39 1.75 45.68
N ALA A 179 23.31 0.82 45.97
CA ALA A 179 24.55 0.68 45.22
C ALA A 179 24.30 0.38 43.73
N MET A 180 23.32 -0.48 43.42
CA MET A 180 22.92 -0.77 42.07
C MET A 180 22.18 0.41 41.41
N LEU A 181 21.28 1.07 42.15
CA LEU A 181 20.60 2.28 41.69
C LEU A 181 21.57 3.38 41.28
N ALA A 182 22.74 3.47 41.88
CA ALA A 182 23.78 4.43 41.51
C ALA A 182 24.35 4.20 40.11
N VAL A 183 24.30 2.96 39.58
CA VAL A 183 24.77 2.62 38.21
C VAL A 183 23.71 2.90 37.14
N LEU A 184 22.43 2.78 37.49
CA LEU A 184 21.32 2.91 36.51
C LEU A 184 21.28 4.27 35.79
N PRO A 185 21.50 5.42 36.41
CA PRO A 185 21.53 6.71 35.72
C PRO A 185 22.59 6.75 34.61
N PHE A 186 23.75 6.13 34.81
CA PHE A 186 24.81 6.08 33.79
C PHE A 186 24.39 5.25 32.60
N THR A 187 23.69 4.13 32.81
CA THR A 187 23.13 3.31 31.75
C THR A 187 22.06 4.09 30.97
N LEU A 188 21.19 4.80 31.69
CA LEU A 188 20.14 5.63 31.05
C LEU A 188 20.76 6.78 30.25
N ILE A 189 21.76 7.49 30.81
CA ILE A 189 22.47 8.55 30.10
C ILE A 189 23.16 8.02 28.84
N ASN A 190 23.82 6.86 28.92
CA ASN A 190 24.45 6.24 27.76
C ASN A 190 23.41 5.89 26.69
N THR A 191 22.22 5.37 27.06
CA THR A 191 21.11 5.09 26.16
C THR A 191 20.62 6.35 25.45
N ILE A 192 20.43 7.45 26.19
CA ILE A 192 19.98 8.73 25.62
C ILE A 192 21.02 9.31 24.66
N ILE A 193 22.30 9.29 25.03
CA ILE A 193 23.40 9.79 24.19
C ILE A 193 23.49 8.94 22.91
N GLN A 194 23.45 7.62 23.03
CA GLN A 194 23.45 6.72 21.89
C GLN A 194 22.28 7.02 20.95
N SER A 195 21.05 7.11 21.47
CA SER A 195 19.84 7.39 20.69
C SER A 195 19.94 8.70 19.92
N LYS A 196 20.43 9.78 20.57
CA LYS A 196 20.65 11.08 19.92
C LYS A 196 21.68 11.02 18.79
N ASN A 197 22.77 10.26 18.97
CA ASN A 197 23.85 10.16 18.00
C ASN A 197 23.51 9.22 16.83
N VAL A 198 22.73 8.17 17.07
CA VAL A 198 22.34 7.17 16.09
C VAL A 198 21.38 7.76 15.04
N LYS A 199 20.36 8.52 15.48
CA LYS A 199 19.28 9.02 14.62
C LYS A 199 19.77 9.79 13.37
N PRO A 200 20.67 10.82 13.48
CA PRO A 200 21.12 11.56 12.30
C PRO A 200 22.02 10.73 11.38
N LYS A 201 22.84 9.82 11.94
CA LYS A 201 23.74 8.98 11.14
C LYS A 201 22.97 7.94 10.35
N PHE A 202 21.99 7.26 10.96
CA PHE A 202 21.11 6.34 10.23
C PHE A 202 20.20 7.06 9.22
N GLY A 203 19.85 8.33 9.45
CA GLY A 203 19.19 9.16 8.44
C GLY A 203 20.06 9.29 7.19
N LYS A 204 21.34 9.60 7.36
CA LYS A 204 22.31 9.71 6.26
C LYS A 204 22.55 8.37 5.55
N VAL A 205 22.66 7.27 6.29
CA VAL A 205 22.77 5.91 5.71
C VAL A 205 21.56 5.61 4.83
N ARG A 206 20.34 5.92 5.31
CA ARG A 206 19.11 5.70 4.51
C ARG A 206 19.07 6.54 3.24
N GLU A 207 19.52 7.78 3.31
CA GLU A 207 19.63 8.67 2.16
C GLU A 207 20.59 8.09 1.11
N ARG A 208 21.82 7.70 1.52
CA ARG A 208 22.82 7.10 0.61
C ARG A 208 22.36 5.76 0.04
N PHE A 209 21.71 4.93 0.84
CA PHE A 209 21.11 3.69 0.37
C PHE A 209 20.00 3.93 -0.68
N SER A 210 19.20 4.97 -0.48
CA SER A 210 18.17 5.36 -1.45
C SER A 210 18.79 5.82 -2.77
N SER A 211 19.87 6.64 -2.73
CA SER A 211 20.61 7.07 -3.92
C SER A 211 21.22 5.89 -4.67
N LEU A 212 21.89 4.98 -3.96
CA LEU A 212 22.47 3.78 -4.54
C LEU A 212 21.43 2.88 -5.22
N ASN A 213 20.27 2.68 -4.57
CA ASN A 213 19.18 1.89 -5.14
C ASN A 213 18.56 2.57 -6.38
N ALA A 214 18.36 3.89 -6.33
CA ALA A 214 17.84 4.65 -7.47
C ALA A 214 18.80 4.53 -8.67
N PHE A 215 20.10 4.67 -8.44
CA PHE A 215 21.12 4.50 -9.47
C PHE A 215 21.12 3.08 -10.06
N ALA A 216 21.07 2.06 -9.20
CA ALA A 216 21.01 0.67 -9.66
C ALA A 216 19.72 0.41 -10.47
N GLN A 217 18.57 0.91 -10.02
CA GLN A 217 17.30 0.76 -10.72
C GLN A 217 17.32 1.44 -12.09
N GLU A 218 17.90 2.65 -12.19
CA GLU A 218 18.07 3.37 -13.46
C GLU A 218 18.91 2.57 -14.45
N ASN A 219 20.06 2.05 -14.01
CA ASN A 219 20.95 1.24 -14.85
C ASN A 219 20.34 -0.10 -15.29
N ILE A 220 19.60 -0.78 -14.39
CA ILE A 220 18.90 -2.02 -14.74
C ILE A 220 17.80 -1.73 -15.78
N SER A 221 17.02 -0.67 -15.57
CA SER A 221 15.96 -0.28 -16.50
C SER A 221 16.51 0.22 -17.84
N GLY A 222 17.61 0.98 -17.80
CA GLY A 222 18.32 1.53 -18.95
C GLY A 222 19.36 0.62 -19.57
N ASN A 223 19.45 -0.67 -19.17
CA ASN A 223 20.53 -1.57 -19.58
C ASN A 223 20.71 -1.66 -21.11
N ARG A 224 19.62 -1.61 -21.88
CA ARG A 224 19.70 -1.58 -23.35
C ARG A 224 20.50 -0.38 -23.88
N VAL A 225 20.34 0.77 -23.24
CA VAL A 225 21.08 2.00 -23.60
C VAL A 225 22.55 1.84 -23.24
N VAL A 226 22.84 1.37 -22.01
CA VAL A 226 24.22 1.13 -21.57
C VAL A 226 24.95 0.18 -22.54
N LYS A 227 24.28 -0.91 -22.94
CA LYS A 227 24.80 -1.89 -23.91
C LYS A 227 24.97 -1.30 -25.31
N ALA A 228 23.97 -0.54 -25.79
CA ALA A 228 24.02 0.08 -27.12
C ALA A 228 25.20 1.06 -27.28
N PHE A 229 25.58 1.74 -26.19
CA PHE A 229 26.69 2.70 -26.20
C PHE A 229 28.01 2.14 -25.65
N ALA A 230 28.07 0.83 -25.28
CA ALA A 230 29.23 0.17 -24.68
C ALA A 230 29.83 0.97 -23.51
N LYS A 231 28.98 1.40 -22.55
CA LYS A 231 29.36 2.25 -21.42
C LYS A 231 29.33 1.50 -20.07
N GLU A 232 29.47 0.19 -20.07
CA GLU A 232 29.45 -0.64 -18.86
C GLU A 232 30.48 -0.17 -17.83
N ASP A 233 31.74 -0.03 -18.24
CA ASP A 233 32.82 0.37 -17.33
C ASP A 233 32.60 1.76 -16.73
N TYR A 234 32.01 2.67 -17.49
CA TYR A 234 31.67 4.02 -17.02
C TYR A 234 30.58 3.96 -15.96
N GLU A 235 29.52 3.19 -16.17
CA GLU A 235 28.44 3.05 -15.19
C GLU A 235 28.89 2.26 -13.95
N ILE A 236 29.77 1.24 -14.10
CA ILE A 236 30.41 0.53 -12.99
C ILE A 236 31.20 1.51 -12.12
N SER A 237 32.00 2.41 -12.72
CA SER A 237 32.78 3.39 -11.95
C SER A 237 31.92 4.37 -11.16
N LYS A 238 30.78 4.78 -11.71
CA LYS A 238 29.81 5.60 -10.99
C LYS A 238 29.15 4.84 -9.84
N PHE A 239 28.74 3.59 -10.10
CA PHE A 239 28.17 2.73 -9.07
C PHE A 239 29.15 2.54 -7.90
N ASP A 240 30.44 2.33 -8.19
CA ASP A 240 31.48 2.16 -7.17
C ASP A 240 31.63 3.42 -6.31
N THR A 241 31.45 4.61 -6.89
CA THR A 241 31.45 5.87 -6.16
C THR A 241 30.29 5.93 -5.17
N GLU A 242 29.07 5.70 -5.63
CA GLU A 242 27.85 5.70 -4.79
C GLU A 242 27.93 4.60 -3.70
N ASN A 243 28.43 3.43 -4.05
CA ASN A 243 28.60 2.30 -3.13
C ASN A 243 29.65 2.61 -2.05
N THR A 244 30.73 3.31 -2.41
CA THR A 244 31.76 3.78 -1.47
C THR A 244 31.18 4.80 -0.49
N GLU A 245 30.39 5.77 -0.96
CA GLU A 245 29.72 6.74 -0.10
C GLU A 245 28.71 6.10 0.84
N TYR A 246 27.96 5.10 0.38
CA TYR A 246 27.08 4.29 1.22
C TYR A 246 27.87 3.55 2.29
N ARG A 247 28.94 2.83 1.92
CA ARG A 247 29.83 2.13 2.84
C ARG A 247 30.39 3.07 3.92
N ASP A 248 30.86 4.23 3.53
CA ASP A 248 31.49 5.18 4.47
C ASP A 248 30.44 5.77 5.44
N SER A 249 29.21 5.98 4.98
CA SER A 249 28.10 6.39 5.85
C SER A 249 27.69 5.27 6.82
N GLU A 250 27.68 4.02 6.38
CA GLU A 250 27.39 2.84 7.20
C GLU A 250 28.49 2.63 8.27
N LEU A 251 29.77 2.77 7.89
CA LEU A 251 30.88 2.72 8.83
C LEU A 251 30.80 3.84 9.88
N ALA A 252 30.38 5.06 9.48
CA ALA A 252 30.19 6.18 10.40
C ALA A 252 29.05 5.95 11.39
N ALA A 253 27.99 5.25 10.97
CA ALA A 253 26.89 4.83 11.85
C ALA A 253 27.33 3.68 12.78
N SER A 254 28.03 2.68 12.24
CA SER A 254 28.53 1.52 12.98
C SER A 254 29.53 1.91 14.08
N LYS A 255 30.34 2.96 13.89
CA LYS A 255 31.23 3.48 14.92
C LYS A 255 30.51 3.88 16.22
N ILE A 256 29.23 4.28 16.14
CA ILE A 256 28.45 4.59 17.33
C ILE A 256 28.15 3.31 18.10
N TRP A 257 27.78 2.24 17.41
CA TRP A 257 27.53 0.94 18.05
C TRP A 257 28.79 0.38 18.70
N VAL A 258 29.91 0.37 17.96
CA VAL A 258 31.22 -0.09 18.45
C VAL A 258 31.66 0.68 19.73
N ARG A 259 31.26 1.94 19.85
CA ARG A 259 31.60 2.74 21.05
C ARG A 259 30.65 2.50 22.24
N HIS A 260 29.33 2.40 21.97
CA HIS A 260 28.33 2.37 23.03
C HIS A 260 28.04 0.97 23.56
N VAL A 261 28.13 -0.09 22.70
CA VAL A 261 27.86 -1.46 23.13
C VAL A 261 28.84 -1.93 24.22
N PRO A 262 30.16 -1.81 24.06
CA PRO A 262 31.07 -2.18 25.14
C PRO A 262 30.87 -1.36 26.43
N LEU A 263 30.41 -0.11 26.30
CA LEU A 263 30.09 0.71 27.48
C LEU A 263 28.86 0.18 28.22
N PHE A 264 27.84 -0.31 27.50
CA PHE A 264 26.72 -1.01 28.12
C PHE A 264 27.15 -2.28 28.83
N GLU A 265 28.03 -3.07 28.21
CA GLU A 265 28.60 -4.27 28.86
C GLU A 265 29.39 -3.94 30.10
N LEU A 266 30.21 -2.87 30.05
CA LEU A 266 30.93 -2.37 31.22
C LEU A 266 29.96 -1.99 32.33
N LEU A 267 28.91 -1.21 32.05
CA LEU A 267 27.93 -0.76 33.03
C LEU A 267 27.15 -1.95 33.64
N ALA A 268 26.78 -2.93 32.82
CA ALA A 268 26.13 -4.16 33.30
C ALA A 268 27.06 -4.98 34.21
N ASN A 269 28.33 -5.10 33.83
CA ASN A 269 29.33 -5.78 34.65
C ASN A 269 29.65 -4.99 35.95
N LEU A 270 29.53 -3.66 35.93
CA LEU A 270 29.62 -2.85 37.16
C LEU A 270 28.49 -3.16 38.14
N LEU A 271 27.28 -3.53 37.69
CA LEU A 271 26.22 -4.01 38.60
C LEU A 271 26.64 -5.31 39.29
N THR A 272 27.22 -6.25 38.56
CA THR A 272 27.75 -7.50 39.14
C THR A 272 28.93 -7.24 40.05
N PHE A 273 29.84 -6.31 39.66
CA PHE A 273 30.96 -5.91 40.49
C PHE A 273 30.49 -5.26 41.80
N ALA A 274 29.52 -4.35 41.76
CA ALA A 274 28.92 -3.72 42.92
C ALA A 274 28.29 -4.76 43.87
N LEU A 275 27.59 -5.76 43.31
CA LEU A 275 27.05 -6.87 44.07
C LEU A 275 28.19 -7.67 44.74
N MET A 276 29.23 -8.02 44.02
CA MET A 276 30.34 -8.84 44.55
C MET A 276 31.15 -8.06 45.60
N LEU A 277 31.37 -6.76 45.38
CA LEU A 277 32.10 -5.93 46.34
C LEU A 277 31.28 -5.66 47.61
N VAL A 278 30.11 -5.05 47.45
CA VAL A 278 29.27 -4.64 48.61
C VAL A 278 28.66 -5.86 49.26
N GLY A 279 28.04 -6.75 48.48
CA GLY A 279 27.41 -7.96 48.97
C GLY A 279 28.44 -8.95 49.57
N GLY A 280 29.59 -9.12 48.92
CA GLY A 280 30.69 -9.96 49.47
C GLY A 280 31.22 -9.44 50.80
N LEU A 281 31.45 -8.13 50.94
CA LEU A 281 31.83 -7.53 52.22
C LEU A 281 30.75 -7.73 53.31
N MET A 282 29.47 -7.63 52.93
CA MET A 282 28.34 -7.87 53.86
C MET A 282 28.25 -9.33 54.26
N VAL A 283 28.54 -10.27 53.36
CA VAL A 283 28.60 -11.72 53.70
C VAL A 283 29.74 -11.99 54.64
N ILE A 284 30.95 -11.47 54.38
CA ILE A 284 32.12 -11.63 55.28
C ILE A 284 31.84 -11.06 56.67
N ASN A 285 31.12 -9.95 56.76
CA ASN A 285 30.73 -9.33 58.03
C ASN A 285 29.50 -9.95 58.70
N GLY A 286 28.94 -11.01 58.14
CA GLY A 286 27.74 -11.71 58.68
C GLY A 286 26.44 -10.89 58.57
N GLN A 287 26.42 -9.85 57.76
CA GLN A 287 25.23 -8.98 57.55
C GLN A 287 24.29 -9.50 56.45
N MET A 288 24.75 -10.42 55.63
CA MET A 288 23.97 -11.04 54.54
C MET A 288 24.40 -12.49 54.36
N THR A 289 23.47 -13.31 53.89
CA THR A 289 23.74 -14.73 53.56
C THR A 289 24.31 -14.85 52.14
N LEU A 290 25.02 -15.94 51.85
CA LEU A 290 25.54 -16.23 50.50
C LEU A 290 24.39 -16.52 49.54
N GLY A 291 23.30 -17.13 50.02
CA GLY A 291 22.10 -17.37 49.21
C GLY A 291 21.36 -16.11 48.82
N ASN A 292 21.29 -15.12 49.71
CA ASN A 292 20.76 -13.79 49.37
C ASN A 292 21.58 -13.12 48.25
N MET A 293 22.91 -13.23 48.28
CA MET A 293 23.78 -12.73 47.22
C MET A 293 23.54 -13.46 45.90
N ALA A 294 23.39 -14.80 45.94
CA ALA A 294 23.09 -15.59 44.76
C ALA A 294 21.70 -15.25 44.18
N MET A 295 20.73 -15.00 45.04
CA MET A 295 19.38 -14.58 44.66
C MET A 295 19.40 -13.22 43.93
N ILE A 296 20.10 -12.20 44.48
CA ILE A 296 20.24 -10.90 43.87
C ILE A 296 20.95 -11.00 42.51
N ASN A 297 21.99 -11.84 42.40
CA ASN A 297 22.65 -12.09 41.12
C ASN A 297 21.68 -12.63 40.06
N GLY A 298 20.74 -13.49 40.47
CA GLY A 298 19.68 -13.96 39.60
C GLY A 298 18.69 -12.88 39.13
N TYR A 299 18.54 -11.78 39.87
CA TYR A 299 17.69 -10.65 39.48
C TYR A 299 18.38 -9.62 38.59
N LEU A 300 19.72 -9.61 38.48
CA LEU A 300 20.47 -8.58 37.73
C LEU A 300 20.03 -8.49 36.26
N TRP A 301 19.82 -9.61 35.60
CA TRP A 301 19.40 -9.61 34.20
C TRP A 301 18.01 -8.99 34.01
N MET A 302 17.13 -9.07 35.04
CA MET A 302 15.80 -8.46 35.01
C MET A 302 15.85 -6.94 35.14
N LEU A 303 16.95 -6.37 35.67
CA LEU A 303 17.21 -4.94 35.68
C LEU A 303 17.85 -4.45 34.38
N ASP A 304 18.82 -5.19 33.87
CA ASP A 304 19.63 -4.76 32.72
C ASP A 304 18.92 -4.91 31.38
N ALA A 305 18.25 -6.05 31.16
CA ALA A 305 17.60 -6.35 29.88
C ALA A 305 16.54 -5.29 29.45
N PRO A 306 15.64 -4.81 30.32
CA PRO A 306 14.70 -3.75 29.98
C PRO A 306 15.36 -2.45 29.54
N LEU A 307 16.47 -2.08 30.17
CA LEU A 307 17.20 -0.84 29.83
C LEU A 307 17.83 -0.91 28.44
N ARG A 308 18.35 -2.08 28.07
CA ARG A 308 18.89 -2.30 26.71
C ARG A 308 17.82 -2.26 25.66
N GLN A 309 16.62 -2.80 25.96
CA GLN A 309 15.50 -2.83 25.02
C GLN A 309 14.77 -1.50 24.86
N ALA A 310 14.83 -0.61 25.87
CA ALA A 310 14.09 0.64 25.90
C ALA A 310 14.31 1.51 24.64
N GLY A 311 15.54 1.59 24.14
CA GLY A 311 15.87 2.35 22.93
C GLY A 311 15.15 1.84 21.67
N TRP A 312 15.07 0.52 21.52
CA TRP A 312 14.36 -0.12 20.41
C TRP A 312 12.84 0.06 20.52
N LEU A 313 12.29 -0.15 21.71
CA LEU A 313 10.86 -0.01 21.96
C LEU A 313 10.37 1.41 21.69
N VAL A 314 11.15 2.44 22.09
CA VAL A 314 10.82 3.85 21.78
C VAL A 314 10.82 4.10 20.26
N ASN A 315 11.80 3.55 19.53
CA ASN A 315 11.86 3.71 18.08
C ASN A 315 10.66 3.02 17.40
N ASP A 316 10.31 1.80 17.83
CA ASP A 316 9.17 1.06 17.29
C ASP A 316 7.84 1.73 17.62
N TRP A 317 7.73 2.37 18.80
CA TRP A 317 6.59 3.20 19.16
C TRP A 317 6.42 4.39 18.20
N HIS A 318 7.51 5.11 17.90
CA HIS A 318 7.48 6.21 16.92
C HIS A 318 7.14 5.73 15.52
N ARG A 319 7.66 4.57 15.12
CA ARG A 319 7.33 3.97 13.83
C ARG A 319 5.85 3.64 13.74
N PHE A 320 5.28 3.06 14.79
CA PHE A 320 3.84 2.78 14.88
C PHE A 320 3.00 4.05 14.75
N THR A 321 3.27 5.09 15.55
CA THR A 321 2.50 6.34 15.53
C THR A 321 2.53 7.01 14.16
N THR A 322 3.72 7.10 13.55
CA THR A 322 3.90 7.66 12.21
C THR A 322 3.15 6.84 11.14
N SER A 323 3.16 5.51 11.23
CA SER A 323 2.44 4.65 10.27
C SER A 323 0.92 4.79 10.40
N VAL A 324 0.39 4.89 11.64
CA VAL A 324 -1.04 5.16 11.88
C VAL A 324 -1.45 6.50 11.28
N GLU A 325 -0.66 7.56 11.49
CA GLU A 325 -0.92 8.90 10.94
C GLU A 325 -0.92 8.90 9.41
N LYS A 326 0.06 8.25 8.79
CA LYS A 326 0.17 8.16 7.33
C LYS A 326 -1.03 7.43 6.70
N ILE A 327 -1.42 6.28 7.26
CA ILE A 327 -2.56 5.52 6.75
C ILE A 327 -3.84 6.34 6.94
N TYR A 328 -4.03 6.95 8.11
CA TYR A 328 -5.19 7.77 8.39
C TYR A 328 -5.31 8.96 7.44
N ALA A 329 -4.22 9.69 7.19
CA ALA A 329 -4.19 10.80 6.24
C ALA A 329 -4.63 10.36 4.82
N THR A 330 -4.29 9.13 4.41
CA THR A 330 -4.72 8.58 3.11
C THR A 330 -6.22 8.29 3.07
N ILE A 331 -6.78 7.78 4.18
CA ILE A 331 -8.21 7.44 4.26
C ILE A 331 -9.08 8.68 4.43
N GLU A 332 -8.60 9.70 5.17
CA GLU A 332 -9.35 10.91 5.50
C GLU A 332 -9.66 11.76 4.26
N VAL A 333 -8.84 11.70 3.22
CA VAL A 333 -9.14 12.39 1.95
C VAL A 333 -10.46 11.86 1.40
N GLU A 334 -11.47 12.70 1.35
CA GLU A 334 -12.75 12.35 0.73
C GLU A 334 -12.64 12.44 -0.80
N PRO A 335 -13.23 11.50 -1.57
CA PRO A 335 -13.30 11.62 -3.01
C PRO A 335 -14.16 12.84 -3.38
N GLU A 336 -13.74 13.61 -4.38
CA GLU A 336 -14.51 14.72 -4.94
C GLU A 336 -15.76 14.20 -5.64
N ILE A 337 -15.63 13.09 -6.35
CA ILE A 337 -16.73 12.45 -7.09
C ILE A 337 -17.40 11.41 -6.20
N LYS A 338 -18.57 11.75 -5.71
CA LYS A 338 -19.40 10.84 -4.88
C LYS A 338 -20.59 10.32 -5.70
N ASN A 339 -20.94 9.05 -5.45
CA ASN A 339 -22.18 8.52 -6.03
C ASN A 339 -23.38 9.23 -5.37
N PRO A 340 -24.26 9.91 -6.13
CA PRO A 340 -25.43 10.60 -5.57
C PRO A 340 -26.46 9.63 -5.00
N VAL A 341 -26.44 8.36 -5.43
CA VAL A 341 -27.38 7.32 -4.98
C VAL A 341 -26.71 6.41 -3.98
N ALA A 342 -27.22 6.40 -2.75
CA ALA A 342 -26.78 5.48 -1.71
C ALA A 342 -27.57 4.14 -1.80
N GLY A 343 -26.91 3.04 -1.44
CA GLY A 343 -27.54 1.73 -1.37
C GLY A 343 -27.17 0.76 -2.50
N PRO A 344 -27.81 -0.42 -2.58
CA PRO A 344 -27.56 -1.41 -3.64
C PRO A 344 -27.99 -0.85 -5.00
N ILE A 345 -27.39 -1.40 -6.07
CA ILE A 345 -27.82 -1.08 -7.45
C ILE A 345 -29.25 -1.59 -7.61
N ASP A 346 -30.11 -0.78 -8.21
CA ASP A 346 -31.38 -1.28 -8.71
C ASP A 346 -31.09 -2.16 -9.94
N GLU A 347 -31.19 -3.47 -9.78
CA GLU A 347 -30.94 -4.45 -10.87
C GLU A 347 -31.89 -4.27 -12.06
N ASN A 348 -33.04 -3.63 -11.83
CA ASN A 348 -34.01 -3.32 -12.88
C ASN A 348 -33.82 -1.94 -13.52
N ALA A 349 -32.83 -1.17 -13.06
CA ALA A 349 -32.58 0.15 -13.63
C ALA A 349 -32.14 0.03 -15.08
N LYS A 350 -32.94 0.60 -15.99
CA LYS A 350 -32.61 0.63 -17.41
C LYS A 350 -31.36 1.46 -17.65
N LYS A 351 -30.47 0.94 -18.51
CA LYS A 351 -29.35 1.73 -19.03
C LYS A 351 -29.91 2.98 -19.70
N PRO A 352 -29.26 4.16 -19.55
CA PRO A 352 -29.64 5.36 -20.28
C PRO A 352 -29.50 5.12 -21.78
N GLU A 353 -30.31 5.83 -22.56
CA GLU A 353 -30.16 5.89 -24.02
C GLU A 353 -28.80 6.49 -24.37
N GLY A 354 -28.23 6.09 -25.51
CA GLY A 354 -26.90 6.51 -25.94
C GLY A 354 -26.79 7.94 -26.46
N SER A 355 -27.79 8.81 -26.28
CA SER A 355 -27.68 10.21 -26.67
C SER A 355 -26.76 10.98 -25.70
N VAL A 356 -25.92 11.86 -26.24
CA VAL A 356 -24.96 12.68 -25.46
C VAL A 356 -25.12 14.15 -25.83
N GLU A 357 -25.19 15.01 -24.82
CA GLU A 357 -25.28 16.45 -25.03
C GLU A 357 -24.38 17.20 -24.03
N PHE A 358 -23.55 18.08 -24.55
CA PHE A 358 -22.74 19.03 -23.78
C PHE A 358 -23.35 20.40 -23.91
N ARG A 359 -23.61 21.07 -22.77
CA ARG A 359 -24.20 22.40 -22.70
C ARG A 359 -23.30 23.36 -21.96
N ASN A 360 -22.66 24.28 -22.69
CA ASN A 360 -21.78 25.32 -22.16
C ASN A 360 -20.71 24.77 -21.18
N VAL A 361 -20.14 23.63 -21.52
CA VAL A 361 -19.21 22.92 -20.62
C VAL A 361 -17.83 23.55 -20.67
N SER A 362 -17.34 23.93 -19.48
CA SER A 362 -15.94 24.31 -19.27
C SER A 362 -15.33 23.43 -18.18
N TYR A 363 -14.03 23.15 -18.34
CA TYR A 363 -13.29 22.28 -17.42
C TYR A 363 -11.83 22.69 -17.32
N SER A 364 -11.29 22.75 -16.10
CA SER A 364 -9.90 23.12 -15.80
C SER A 364 -9.21 22.02 -15.00
N ILE A 365 -7.89 21.89 -15.16
CA ILE A 365 -7.01 21.05 -14.34
C ILE A 365 -5.92 21.95 -13.76
N ASP A 366 -5.71 21.92 -12.45
CA ASP A 366 -4.69 22.70 -11.74
C ASP A 366 -4.72 24.20 -12.06
N GLY A 367 -5.91 24.75 -12.35
CA GLY A 367 -6.13 26.14 -12.69
C GLY A 367 -5.91 26.49 -14.17
N GLU A 368 -5.50 25.54 -15.00
CA GLU A 368 -5.42 25.69 -16.45
C GLU A 368 -6.70 25.23 -17.12
N GLN A 369 -7.33 26.08 -17.92
CA GLN A 369 -8.58 25.78 -18.60
C GLN A 369 -8.34 24.89 -19.81
N ILE A 370 -8.80 23.63 -19.73
CA ILE A 370 -8.61 22.59 -20.75
C ILE A 370 -9.74 22.58 -21.77
N LEU A 371 -11.00 22.77 -21.32
CA LEU A 371 -12.16 22.85 -22.20
C LEU A 371 -12.91 24.15 -21.92
N LYS A 372 -13.33 24.83 -23.01
CA LYS A 372 -13.92 26.16 -22.99
C LYS A 372 -15.25 26.15 -23.74
N ASN A 373 -16.35 26.35 -23.02
CA ASN A 373 -17.68 26.52 -23.59
C ASN A 373 -18.06 25.48 -24.66
N ILE A 374 -17.80 24.20 -24.37
CA ILE A 374 -18.10 23.11 -25.28
C ILE A 374 -19.61 22.91 -25.39
N ASN A 375 -20.10 22.94 -26.65
CA ASN A 375 -21.52 22.77 -26.99
C ASN A 375 -21.67 21.82 -28.17
N PHE A 376 -22.29 20.65 -27.96
CA PHE A 376 -22.68 19.74 -29.05
C PHE A 376 -23.76 18.75 -28.58
N LYS A 377 -24.44 18.14 -29.55
CA LYS A 377 -25.46 17.14 -29.31
C LYS A 377 -25.32 15.99 -30.29
N VAL A 378 -25.35 14.77 -29.78
CA VAL A 378 -25.26 13.52 -30.51
C VAL A 378 -26.50 12.68 -30.21
N LYS A 379 -27.11 12.12 -31.24
CA LYS A 379 -28.26 11.21 -31.12
C LYS A 379 -27.78 9.78 -30.85
N GLN A 380 -28.64 8.98 -30.27
CA GLN A 380 -28.39 7.54 -30.13
C GLN A 380 -28.09 6.88 -31.47
N GLY A 381 -27.10 6.00 -31.49
CA GLY A 381 -26.70 5.23 -32.67
C GLY A 381 -25.78 5.99 -33.64
N GLN A 382 -25.44 7.23 -33.39
CA GLN A 382 -24.50 7.97 -34.23
C GLN A 382 -23.04 7.60 -33.93
N LYS A 383 -22.24 7.60 -34.99
CA LYS A 383 -20.78 7.49 -34.93
C LYS A 383 -20.15 8.89 -34.88
N VAL A 384 -19.37 9.17 -33.87
CA VAL A 384 -18.75 10.48 -33.64
C VAL A 384 -17.24 10.36 -33.68
N GLY A 385 -16.61 11.07 -34.59
CA GLY A 385 -15.15 11.22 -34.66
C GLY A 385 -14.69 12.45 -33.87
N ILE A 386 -13.63 12.32 -33.08
CA ILE A 386 -13.00 13.45 -32.38
C ILE A 386 -11.54 13.54 -32.82
N ILE A 387 -11.16 14.67 -33.39
CA ILE A 387 -9.80 14.96 -33.87
C ILE A 387 -9.31 16.30 -33.33
N GLY A 388 -8.00 16.47 -33.23
CA GLY A 388 -7.36 17.71 -32.79
C GLY A 388 -5.92 17.46 -32.39
N ALA A 389 -5.16 18.50 -32.17
CA ALA A 389 -3.77 18.43 -31.73
C ALA A 389 -3.64 17.72 -30.36
N THR A 390 -2.43 17.24 -30.05
CA THR A 390 -2.14 16.73 -28.71
C THR A 390 -2.34 17.86 -27.69
N GLY A 391 -3.04 17.56 -26.59
CA GLY A 391 -3.39 18.57 -25.58
C GLY A 391 -4.67 19.37 -25.88
N ALA A 392 -5.36 19.18 -27.02
CA ALA A 392 -6.60 19.90 -27.33
C ALA A 392 -7.81 19.57 -26.44
N GLY A 393 -7.70 18.64 -25.49
CA GLY A 393 -8.78 18.28 -24.57
C GLY A 393 -9.62 17.06 -24.96
N LYS A 394 -9.22 16.28 -25.98
CA LYS A 394 -9.98 15.11 -26.47
C LYS A 394 -10.26 14.08 -25.36
N THR A 395 -9.23 13.65 -24.64
CA THR A 395 -9.36 12.69 -23.53
C THR A 395 -10.14 13.28 -22.35
N SER A 396 -10.01 14.58 -22.10
CA SER A 396 -10.79 15.28 -21.07
C SER A 396 -12.28 15.23 -21.37
N LEU A 397 -12.68 15.42 -22.64
CA LEU A 397 -14.08 15.37 -23.05
C LEU A 397 -14.71 14.00 -22.76
N ILE A 398 -14.05 12.88 -23.08
CA ILE A 398 -14.56 11.55 -22.75
C ILE A 398 -14.54 11.24 -21.26
N ASN A 399 -13.54 11.76 -20.51
CA ASN A 399 -13.47 11.59 -19.06
C ASN A 399 -14.66 12.27 -18.36
N LEU A 400 -15.14 13.40 -18.87
CA LEU A 400 -16.33 14.07 -18.36
C LEU A 400 -17.62 13.28 -18.66
N MET A 401 -17.71 12.58 -19.79
CA MET A 401 -18.83 11.68 -20.08
C MET A 401 -18.93 10.54 -19.07
N CYS A 402 -17.78 9.97 -18.66
CA CYS A 402 -17.70 8.92 -17.64
C CYS A 402 -17.82 9.45 -16.21
N ARG A 403 -17.92 10.77 -16.05
CA ARG A 403 -17.86 11.46 -14.77
C ARG A 403 -16.65 11.00 -13.94
N PHE A 404 -15.48 10.95 -14.56
CA PHE A 404 -14.21 10.78 -13.84
C PHE A 404 -13.80 12.08 -13.16
N TYR A 405 -14.27 13.20 -13.71
CA TYR A 405 -14.19 14.56 -13.19
C TYR A 405 -15.54 15.24 -13.34
N ASP A 406 -15.83 16.25 -12.53
CA ASP A 406 -16.98 17.13 -12.70
C ASP A 406 -16.59 18.38 -13.49
N VAL A 407 -17.52 18.94 -14.24
CA VAL A 407 -17.31 20.18 -15.00
C VAL A 407 -17.29 21.42 -14.08
N ASP A 408 -16.52 22.45 -14.42
CA ASP A 408 -16.52 23.72 -13.67
C ASP A 408 -17.80 24.51 -13.90
N SER A 409 -18.28 24.52 -15.16
CA SER A 409 -19.53 25.14 -15.55
C SER A 409 -20.21 24.37 -16.67
N GLY A 410 -21.52 24.56 -16.82
CA GLY A 410 -22.33 23.83 -17.78
C GLY A 410 -22.75 22.46 -17.27
N GLU A 411 -23.24 21.61 -18.17
CA GLU A 411 -23.74 20.27 -17.87
C GLU A 411 -23.47 19.27 -18.99
N VAL A 412 -23.21 18.01 -18.59
CA VAL A 412 -23.12 16.86 -19.51
C VAL A 412 -24.34 16.00 -19.29
N LEU A 413 -25.07 15.70 -20.37
CA LEU A 413 -26.29 14.90 -20.32
C LEU A 413 -26.09 13.61 -21.13
N ILE A 414 -26.50 12.47 -20.56
CA ILE A 414 -26.55 11.16 -21.22
C ILE A 414 -27.98 10.62 -21.11
N GLY A 415 -28.60 10.28 -22.24
CA GLY A 415 -30.01 9.90 -22.27
C GLY A 415 -30.93 11.01 -21.74
N GLY A 416 -30.55 12.29 -21.92
CA GLY A 416 -31.27 13.45 -21.43
C GLY A 416 -31.15 13.70 -19.91
N ARG A 417 -30.34 12.93 -19.17
CA ARG A 417 -30.13 13.09 -17.73
C ARG A 417 -28.73 13.63 -17.44
N ASN A 418 -28.63 14.54 -16.48
CA ASN A 418 -27.33 15.06 -16.05
C ASN A 418 -26.50 13.96 -15.38
N VAL A 419 -25.25 13.78 -15.81
CA VAL A 419 -24.32 12.76 -15.28
C VAL A 419 -24.05 12.96 -13.76
N ARG A 420 -24.19 14.17 -13.23
CA ARG A 420 -24.02 14.45 -11.80
C ARG A 420 -25.13 13.85 -10.94
N GLU A 421 -26.32 13.64 -11.50
CA GLU A 421 -27.49 13.13 -10.78
C GLU A 421 -27.65 11.62 -10.95
N MET A 422 -26.88 11.00 -11.84
CA MET A 422 -26.97 9.57 -12.15
C MET A 422 -26.17 8.73 -11.15
N ASP A 423 -26.68 7.55 -10.82
CA ASP A 423 -25.86 6.53 -10.14
C ASP A 423 -24.63 6.20 -11.00
N LEU A 424 -23.44 6.39 -10.44
CA LEU A 424 -22.18 6.15 -11.14
C LEU A 424 -22.04 4.72 -11.69
N ARG A 425 -22.65 3.75 -11.01
CA ARG A 425 -22.63 2.34 -11.44
C ARG A 425 -23.47 2.12 -12.71
N ILE A 426 -24.62 2.81 -12.80
CA ILE A 426 -25.48 2.77 -13.98
C ILE A 426 -24.85 3.58 -15.12
N LEU A 427 -24.37 4.80 -14.84
CA LEU A 427 -23.68 5.62 -15.82
C LEU A 427 -22.48 4.88 -16.44
N ARG A 428 -21.53 4.48 -15.60
CA ARG A 428 -20.32 3.77 -16.06
C ARG A 428 -20.66 2.37 -16.57
N GLY A 429 -21.74 1.74 -16.10
CA GLY A 429 -22.27 0.49 -16.62
C GLY A 429 -22.79 0.59 -18.04
N SER A 430 -23.27 1.78 -18.46
CA SER A 430 -23.77 2.04 -19.82
C SER A 430 -22.69 2.46 -20.83
N ILE A 431 -21.48 2.74 -20.38
CA ILE A 431 -20.35 3.15 -21.21
C ILE A 431 -19.32 2.03 -21.29
N GLY A 432 -18.99 1.57 -22.49
CA GLY A 432 -17.83 0.73 -22.78
C GLY A 432 -16.67 1.62 -23.22
N MET A 433 -15.50 1.42 -22.66
CA MET A 433 -14.32 2.23 -22.99
C MET A 433 -13.12 1.33 -23.29
N ALA A 434 -12.51 1.53 -24.45
CA ALA A 434 -11.20 1.03 -24.79
C ALA A 434 -10.22 2.22 -24.77
N MET A 435 -9.25 2.19 -23.86
CA MET A 435 -8.34 3.29 -23.59
C MET A 435 -7.08 3.19 -24.46
N GLN A 436 -6.43 4.32 -24.71
CA GLN A 436 -5.14 4.40 -25.39
C GLN A 436 -4.05 3.58 -24.68
N ASP A 437 -3.90 3.77 -23.36
CA ASP A 437 -3.01 2.98 -22.53
C ASP A 437 -3.75 1.72 -22.02
N VAL A 438 -3.54 0.61 -22.69
CA VAL A 438 -4.22 -0.65 -22.36
C VAL A 438 -3.63 -1.28 -21.13
N PHE A 439 -4.45 -1.46 -20.11
CA PHE A 439 -4.10 -2.23 -18.92
C PHE A 439 -4.79 -3.60 -18.93
N LEU A 440 -3.99 -4.68 -18.92
CA LEU A 440 -4.46 -6.05 -18.75
C LEU A 440 -4.05 -6.54 -17.36
N PHE A 441 -4.98 -7.21 -16.69
CA PHE A 441 -4.73 -7.84 -15.41
C PHE A 441 -3.94 -9.14 -15.60
N SER A 442 -3.19 -9.53 -14.57
CA SER A 442 -2.55 -10.85 -14.52
C SER A 442 -3.62 -11.92 -14.30
N ASP A 443 -4.23 -12.33 -15.39
CA ASP A 443 -5.37 -13.25 -15.47
C ASP A 443 -5.38 -13.91 -16.86
N THR A 444 -6.28 -14.86 -17.09
CA THR A 444 -6.49 -15.44 -18.43
C THR A 444 -6.96 -14.38 -19.42
N ILE A 445 -6.83 -14.66 -20.71
CA ILE A 445 -7.41 -13.80 -21.77
C ILE A 445 -8.93 -13.73 -21.61
N GLU A 446 -9.59 -14.88 -21.33
CA GLU A 446 -11.01 -14.92 -21.01
C GLU A 446 -11.35 -13.98 -19.84
N GLY A 447 -10.66 -14.09 -18.70
CA GLY A 447 -10.86 -13.26 -17.51
C GLY A 447 -10.66 -11.76 -17.81
N ASN A 448 -9.70 -11.42 -18.67
CA ASN A 448 -9.49 -10.06 -19.12
C ASN A 448 -10.64 -9.53 -19.98
N ILE A 449 -11.18 -10.32 -20.91
CA ILE A 449 -12.33 -9.93 -21.73
C ILE A 449 -13.60 -9.89 -20.89
N ALA A 450 -13.83 -10.91 -20.05
CA ALA A 450 -15.00 -11.04 -19.18
C ALA A 450 -15.01 -10.08 -17.99
N TYR A 451 -13.99 -9.25 -17.80
CA TYR A 451 -13.83 -8.39 -16.62
C TYR A 451 -15.07 -7.57 -16.24
N ALA A 452 -15.83 -7.09 -17.24
CA ALA A 452 -17.06 -6.33 -17.02
C ALA A 452 -18.27 -7.19 -16.62
N LYS A 453 -18.26 -8.47 -16.99
CA LYS A 453 -19.33 -9.47 -16.75
C LYS A 453 -18.70 -10.85 -16.48
N PRO A 454 -18.11 -11.09 -15.30
CA PRO A 454 -17.35 -12.33 -15.03
C PRO A 454 -18.17 -13.62 -15.16
N ASP A 455 -19.49 -13.53 -14.93
CA ASP A 455 -20.41 -14.68 -14.97
C ASP A 455 -21.09 -14.86 -16.36
N CYS A 456 -20.58 -14.19 -17.42
CA CYS A 456 -21.19 -14.31 -18.73
C CYS A 456 -20.84 -15.67 -19.40
N PRO A 457 -21.73 -16.21 -20.25
CA PRO A 457 -21.43 -17.41 -21.04
C PRO A 457 -20.21 -17.19 -21.95
N PHE A 458 -19.39 -18.23 -22.13
CA PHE A 458 -18.19 -18.19 -22.97
C PHE A 458 -18.47 -17.76 -24.42
N GLU A 459 -19.61 -18.14 -24.96
CA GLU A 459 -20.02 -17.75 -26.32
C GLU A 459 -20.08 -16.22 -26.51
N LYS A 460 -20.40 -15.47 -25.44
CA LYS A 460 -20.34 -14.00 -25.47
C LYS A 460 -18.92 -13.46 -25.48
N VAL A 461 -18.02 -14.12 -24.77
CA VAL A 461 -16.58 -13.78 -24.75
C VAL A 461 -16.00 -14.02 -26.15
N GLU A 462 -16.30 -15.16 -26.75
CA GLU A 462 -15.89 -15.52 -28.10
C GLU A 462 -16.45 -14.55 -29.13
N TRP A 463 -17.74 -14.18 -29.02
CA TRP A 463 -18.38 -13.19 -29.89
C TRP A 463 -17.64 -11.83 -29.79
N ALA A 464 -17.39 -11.34 -28.59
CA ALA A 464 -16.69 -10.07 -28.39
C ALA A 464 -15.27 -10.10 -28.97
N ALA A 465 -14.57 -11.23 -28.81
CA ALA A 465 -13.25 -11.42 -29.36
C ALA A 465 -13.26 -11.46 -30.90
N LYS A 466 -14.28 -12.08 -31.51
CA LYS A 466 -14.45 -12.10 -32.97
C LYS A 466 -14.74 -10.70 -33.52
N VAL A 467 -15.59 -9.93 -32.86
CA VAL A 467 -15.89 -8.54 -33.26
C VAL A 467 -14.66 -7.65 -33.17
N ALA A 468 -13.83 -7.88 -32.16
CA ALA A 468 -12.57 -7.14 -31.94
C ALA A 468 -11.39 -7.70 -32.76
N ASP A 469 -11.62 -8.64 -33.68
CA ASP A 469 -10.58 -9.34 -34.46
C ASP A 469 -9.49 -9.96 -33.58
N ALA A 470 -9.86 -10.44 -32.39
CA ALA A 470 -8.95 -11.03 -31.44
C ALA A 470 -8.96 -12.56 -31.42
N HIS A 471 -10.06 -13.19 -31.90
CA HIS A 471 -10.28 -14.63 -31.79
C HIS A 471 -9.14 -15.46 -32.39
N ASP A 472 -8.75 -15.14 -33.64
CA ASP A 472 -7.81 -15.97 -34.39
C ASP A 472 -6.42 -16.00 -33.77
N PHE A 473 -5.89 -14.86 -33.30
CA PHE A 473 -4.60 -14.87 -32.62
C PHE A 473 -4.68 -15.52 -31.24
N ILE A 474 -5.83 -15.42 -30.54
CA ILE A 474 -6.05 -16.09 -29.26
C ILE A 474 -5.98 -17.61 -29.45
N MET A 475 -6.65 -18.14 -30.47
CA MET A 475 -6.66 -19.58 -30.79
C MET A 475 -5.29 -20.10 -31.23
N GLN A 476 -4.37 -19.23 -31.69
CA GLN A 476 -3.00 -19.61 -32.02
C GLN A 476 -2.09 -19.69 -30.78
N MET A 477 -2.56 -19.24 -29.60
CA MET A 477 -1.81 -19.36 -28.36
C MET A 477 -1.90 -20.78 -27.77
N PRO A 478 -0.90 -21.25 -27.02
CA PRO A 478 -0.87 -22.63 -26.52
C PRO A 478 -2.12 -23.06 -25.77
N ASP A 479 -2.68 -22.16 -24.93
CA ASP A 479 -3.85 -22.44 -24.09
C ASP A 479 -5.08 -21.65 -24.55
N GLY A 480 -5.07 -21.05 -25.75
CA GLY A 480 -6.19 -20.27 -26.29
C GLY A 480 -6.66 -19.18 -25.31
N TYR A 481 -7.95 -19.17 -24.98
CA TYR A 481 -8.55 -18.22 -24.05
C TYR A 481 -8.08 -18.39 -22.59
N ASP A 482 -7.60 -19.58 -22.20
CA ASP A 482 -7.05 -19.85 -20.87
C ASP A 482 -5.60 -19.39 -20.73
N THR A 483 -4.99 -18.85 -21.79
CA THR A 483 -3.64 -18.31 -21.75
C THR A 483 -3.54 -17.20 -20.70
N ILE A 484 -2.66 -17.38 -19.71
CA ILE A 484 -2.39 -16.39 -18.66
C ILE A 484 -1.55 -15.25 -19.22
N VAL A 485 -2.07 -14.06 -19.12
CA VAL A 485 -1.40 -12.82 -19.51
C VAL A 485 -0.65 -12.28 -18.30
N GLY A 486 0.64 -12.00 -18.45
CA GLY A 486 1.45 -11.39 -17.39
C GLY A 486 1.03 -9.96 -17.07
N GLU A 487 1.62 -9.39 -16.00
CA GLU A 487 1.34 -8.02 -15.56
C GLU A 487 1.45 -7.03 -16.74
N ARG A 488 0.43 -6.18 -16.91
CA ARG A 488 0.31 -5.21 -18.01
C ARG A 488 0.40 -5.84 -19.41
N GLY A 489 0.02 -7.12 -19.54
CA GLY A 489 0.00 -7.78 -20.84
C GLY A 489 1.38 -8.18 -21.35
N VAL A 490 2.33 -8.48 -20.47
CA VAL A 490 3.65 -9.02 -20.90
C VAL A 490 3.42 -10.27 -21.72
N GLY A 491 4.08 -10.32 -22.89
CA GLY A 491 3.96 -11.42 -23.87
C GLY A 491 3.04 -11.10 -25.05
N LEU A 492 2.24 -10.03 -24.99
CA LEU A 492 1.36 -9.60 -26.09
C LEU A 492 1.92 -8.38 -26.83
N SER A 493 1.70 -8.33 -28.14
CA SER A 493 1.98 -7.13 -28.94
C SER A 493 1.02 -5.98 -28.56
N GLY A 494 1.37 -4.73 -28.91
CA GLY A 494 0.52 -3.57 -28.67
C GLY A 494 -0.89 -3.73 -29.30
N GLY A 495 -0.96 -4.16 -30.56
CA GLY A 495 -2.21 -4.40 -31.25
C GLY A 495 -3.06 -5.54 -30.67
N GLN A 496 -2.42 -6.61 -30.15
CA GLN A 496 -3.14 -7.69 -29.45
C GLN A 496 -3.77 -7.18 -28.15
N LYS A 497 -3.04 -6.36 -27.37
CA LYS A 497 -3.57 -5.73 -26.15
C LYS A 497 -4.77 -4.83 -26.48
N GLN A 498 -4.66 -4.00 -27.52
CA GLN A 498 -5.75 -3.12 -27.95
C GLN A 498 -7.00 -3.90 -28.33
N ARG A 499 -6.87 -5.00 -29.09
CA ARG A 499 -7.99 -5.86 -29.48
C ARG A 499 -8.64 -6.57 -28.29
N ILE A 500 -7.87 -7.04 -27.31
CA ILE A 500 -8.43 -7.59 -26.04
C ILE A 500 -9.19 -6.51 -25.26
N SER A 501 -8.64 -5.29 -25.20
CA SER A 501 -9.30 -4.15 -24.53
C SER A 501 -10.61 -3.77 -25.23
N LEU A 502 -10.63 -3.81 -26.55
CA LEU A 502 -11.83 -3.58 -27.34
C LEU A 502 -12.88 -4.68 -27.08
N ALA A 503 -12.48 -5.96 -27.09
CA ALA A 503 -13.37 -7.07 -26.76
C ALA A 503 -14.00 -6.92 -25.37
N ARG A 504 -13.19 -6.49 -24.36
CA ARG A 504 -13.67 -6.16 -23.00
C ARG A 504 -14.74 -5.07 -23.01
N ALA A 505 -14.56 -4.01 -23.81
CA ALA A 505 -15.49 -2.91 -23.91
C ALA A 505 -16.80 -3.34 -24.60
N LEU A 506 -16.71 -4.15 -25.63
CA LEU A 506 -17.85 -4.70 -26.40
C LEU A 506 -18.70 -5.69 -25.58
N LEU A 507 -18.05 -6.57 -24.81
CA LEU A 507 -18.75 -7.57 -23.97
C LEU A 507 -19.72 -6.93 -22.98
N LYS A 508 -19.48 -5.68 -22.62
CA LYS A 508 -20.34 -4.91 -21.73
C LYS A 508 -21.71 -4.60 -22.35
N GLU A 509 -21.85 -4.71 -23.68
CA GLU A 509 -23.05 -4.32 -24.44
C GLU A 509 -23.48 -2.90 -24.06
N PRO A 510 -22.62 -1.89 -24.27
CA PRO A 510 -22.82 -0.55 -23.77
C PRO A 510 -23.82 0.23 -24.62
N SER A 511 -24.49 1.27 -24.05
CA SER A 511 -25.24 2.26 -24.85
C SER A 511 -24.31 3.24 -25.57
N ILE A 512 -23.12 3.48 -25.01
CA ILE A 512 -22.09 4.35 -25.56
C ILE A 512 -20.76 3.58 -25.55
N LEU A 513 -20.14 3.43 -26.73
CA LEU A 513 -18.81 2.86 -26.88
C LEU A 513 -17.80 3.97 -27.15
N ILE A 514 -16.73 4.04 -26.36
CA ILE A 514 -15.66 5.01 -26.49
C ILE A 514 -14.38 4.27 -26.88
N LEU A 515 -13.78 4.71 -28.00
CA LEU A 515 -12.54 4.19 -28.55
C LEU A 515 -11.51 5.31 -28.57
N ASP A 516 -10.56 5.26 -27.61
CA ASP A 516 -9.50 6.26 -27.49
C ASP A 516 -8.21 5.71 -28.13
N ASP A 517 -7.96 6.11 -29.39
CA ASP A 517 -6.80 5.72 -30.20
C ASP A 517 -6.52 4.20 -30.24
N THR A 518 -7.58 3.40 -30.24
CA THR A 518 -7.52 1.94 -30.08
C THR A 518 -7.01 1.19 -31.31
N THR A 519 -6.83 1.87 -32.44
CA THR A 519 -6.36 1.28 -33.70
C THR A 519 -4.98 1.76 -34.12
N SER A 520 -4.34 2.62 -33.34
CA SER A 520 -3.01 3.21 -33.69
C SER A 520 -1.88 2.19 -33.79
N ALA A 521 -1.95 1.09 -33.04
CA ALA A 521 -0.96 0.01 -33.04
C ALA A 521 -1.37 -1.21 -33.88
N VAL A 522 -2.46 -1.09 -34.66
CA VAL A 522 -2.99 -2.14 -35.53
C VAL A 522 -2.70 -1.77 -36.99
N ASP A 523 -2.50 -2.77 -37.83
CA ASP A 523 -2.35 -2.56 -39.28
C ASP A 523 -3.67 -2.14 -39.94
N MET A 524 -3.60 -1.58 -41.15
CA MET A 524 -4.76 -1.01 -41.85
C MET A 524 -5.82 -2.07 -42.22
N GLU A 525 -5.42 -3.31 -42.46
CA GLU A 525 -6.33 -4.38 -42.79
C GLU A 525 -7.19 -4.78 -41.57
N THR A 526 -6.52 -4.98 -40.43
CA THR A 526 -7.20 -5.26 -39.14
C THR A 526 -8.06 -4.07 -38.71
N GLU A 527 -7.60 -2.81 -38.91
CA GLU A 527 -8.41 -1.62 -38.62
C GLU A 527 -9.71 -1.62 -39.44
N SER A 528 -9.64 -1.91 -40.76
CA SER A 528 -10.82 -2.01 -41.63
C SER A 528 -11.78 -3.08 -41.15
N GLN A 529 -11.29 -4.28 -40.81
CA GLN A 529 -12.12 -5.38 -40.31
C GLN A 529 -12.84 -5.01 -39.00
N ILE A 530 -12.16 -4.36 -38.07
CA ILE A 530 -12.78 -3.86 -36.85
C ILE A 530 -13.86 -2.82 -37.16
N GLN A 531 -13.59 -1.85 -38.05
CA GLN A 531 -14.57 -0.84 -38.44
C GLN A 531 -15.82 -1.46 -39.11
N ASP A 532 -15.66 -2.46 -39.99
CA ASP A 532 -16.73 -3.18 -40.60
C ASP A 532 -17.56 -4.02 -39.61
N ALA A 533 -16.92 -4.58 -38.60
CA ALA A 533 -17.56 -5.29 -37.52
C ALA A 533 -18.38 -4.35 -36.62
N LEU A 534 -17.79 -3.20 -36.25
CA LEU A 534 -18.46 -2.16 -35.46
C LEU A 534 -19.66 -1.54 -36.20
N ALA A 535 -19.58 -1.38 -37.52
CA ALA A 535 -20.71 -0.88 -38.34
C ALA A 535 -21.96 -1.78 -38.33
N LYS A 536 -21.78 -3.07 -38.00
CA LYS A 536 -22.88 -4.05 -37.88
C LYS A 536 -23.60 -3.98 -36.53
N ILE A 537 -22.99 -3.35 -35.53
CA ILE A 537 -23.56 -3.18 -34.20
C ILE A 537 -24.57 -2.02 -34.27
N LYS A 538 -25.84 -2.31 -34.10
CA LYS A 538 -26.94 -1.33 -34.19
C LYS A 538 -27.29 -0.83 -32.79
N ASN A 539 -27.70 0.46 -32.71
CA ASN A 539 -28.16 1.16 -31.51
C ASN A 539 -27.09 1.58 -30.47
N GLU A 540 -25.81 1.34 -30.69
CA GLU A 540 -24.73 1.88 -29.87
C GLU A 540 -24.25 3.21 -30.45
N THR A 541 -24.07 4.21 -29.59
CA THR A 541 -23.41 5.48 -29.96
C THR A 541 -21.91 5.28 -29.82
N VAL A 542 -21.14 5.52 -30.87
CA VAL A 542 -19.71 5.25 -30.89
C VAL A 542 -18.93 6.56 -30.95
N PHE A 543 -18.07 6.80 -29.97
CA PHE A 543 -17.11 7.91 -29.97
C PHE A 543 -15.72 7.36 -30.29
N ILE A 544 -15.08 7.92 -31.32
CA ILE A 544 -13.74 7.53 -31.75
C ILE A 544 -12.83 8.74 -31.65
N ILE A 545 -11.86 8.67 -30.74
CA ILE A 545 -10.72 9.61 -30.76
C ILE A 545 -9.67 9.00 -31.66
N ALA A 546 -9.29 9.72 -32.70
CA ALA A 546 -8.30 9.23 -33.65
C ALA A 546 -7.31 10.32 -34.07
N HIS A 547 -6.10 9.89 -34.37
CA HIS A 547 -5.07 10.69 -35.02
C HIS A 547 -5.06 10.48 -36.54
N ARG A 548 -5.72 9.42 -37.01
CA ARG A 548 -5.86 9.10 -38.44
C ARG A 548 -7.28 9.42 -38.91
N ILE A 549 -7.37 10.07 -40.06
CA ILE A 549 -8.67 10.38 -40.67
C ILE A 549 -9.38 9.12 -41.14
N SER A 550 -8.64 8.06 -41.57
CA SER A 550 -9.21 6.76 -41.94
C SER A 550 -10.20 6.21 -40.91
N SER A 551 -9.91 6.39 -39.63
CA SER A 551 -10.75 5.86 -38.55
C SER A 551 -12.06 6.62 -38.33
N ILE A 552 -12.17 7.88 -38.81
CA ILE A 552 -13.31 8.76 -38.52
C ILE A 552 -13.99 9.35 -39.75
N LYS A 553 -13.48 9.12 -40.97
CA LYS A 553 -14.05 9.69 -42.21
C LYS A 553 -15.52 9.28 -42.42
N ASP A 554 -15.89 8.08 -41.99
CA ASP A 554 -17.26 7.52 -42.13
C ASP A 554 -18.12 7.81 -40.87
N ALA A 555 -17.72 8.77 -40.03
CA ALA A 555 -18.48 9.20 -38.87
C ALA A 555 -19.62 10.14 -39.28
N ASP A 556 -20.81 9.98 -38.63
CA ASP A 556 -21.95 10.88 -38.85
C ASP A 556 -21.65 12.31 -38.45
N VAL A 557 -20.82 12.46 -37.42
CA VAL A 557 -20.39 13.77 -36.90
C VAL A 557 -18.90 13.70 -36.56
N ILE A 558 -18.15 14.66 -37.06
CA ILE A 558 -16.74 14.85 -36.72
C ILE A 558 -16.61 16.16 -35.91
N ILE A 559 -15.99 16.09 -34.74
CA ILE A 559 -15.71 17.24 -33.87
C ILE A 559 -14.21 17.51 -33.92
N VAL A 560 -13.84 18.70 -34.35
CA VAL A 560 -12.45 19.17 -34.36
C VAL A 560 -12.23 20.03 -33.13
N LEU A 561 -11.35 19.61 -32.25
CA LEU A 561 -10.95 20.35 -31.05
C LEU A 561 -9.65 21.10 -31.30
N SER A 562 -9.63 22.39 -31.00
CA SER A 562 -8.41 23.25 -30.99
C SER A 562 -8.47 24.15 -29.76
N ASP A 563 -7.37 24.22 -29.01
CA ASP A 563 -7.20 25.09 -27.84
C ASP A 563 -8.33 25.03 -26.81
N GLY A 564 -8.92 23.83 -26.67
CA GLY A 564 -10.02 23.58 -25.73
C GLY A 564 -11.40 24.00 -26.24
N GLU A 565 -11.57 24.39 -27.49
CA GLU A 565 -12.84 24.78 -28.10
C GLU A 565 -13.18 23.86 -29.30
N ILE A 566 -14.46 23.80 -29.69
CA ILE A 566 -14.87 23.16 -30.94
C ILE A 566 -14.60 24.16 -32.10
N ALA A 567 -13.53 23.91 -32.82
CA ALA A 567 -13.17 24.74 -33.96
C ALA A 567 -14.06 24.45 -35.17
N GLU A 568 -14.35 23.19 -35.44
CA GLU A 568 -15.17 22.72 -36.56
C GLU A 568 -16.04 21.55 -36.14
N MET A 569 -17.22 21.44 -36.72
CA MET A 569 -18.14 20.33 -36.56
C MET A 569 -18.93 20.11 -37.84
N GLY A 570 -19.07 18.86 -38.26
CA GLY A 570 -19.80 18.44 -39.47
C GLY A 570 -19.45 17.02 -39.86
N ASN A 571 -19.93 16.55 -40.99
CA ASN A 571 -19.51 15.29 -41.62
C ASN A 571 -18.22 15.51 -42.46
N HIS A 572 -17.65 14.43 -42.99
CA HIS A 572 -16.44 14.45 -43.79
C HIS A 572 -16.54 15.46 -44.96
N ASP A 573 -17.60 15.38 -45.76
CA ASP A 573 -17.77 16.20 -46.95
C ASP A 573 -17.94 17.69 -46.62
N GLU A 574 -18.68 17.99 -45.57
CA GLU A 574 -18.85 19.36 -45.07
C GLU A 574 -17.52 19.97 -44.60
N LEU A 575 -16.71 19.20 -43.89
CA LEU A 575 -15.43 19.68 -43.34
C LEU A 575 -14.36 19.82 -44.44
N ILE A 576 -14.36 18.97 -45.45
CA ILE A 576 -13.50 19.12 -46.62
C ILE A 576 -13.82 20.43 -47.37
N GLN A 577 -15.13 20.74 -47.52
CA GLN A 577 -15.55 21.99 -48.20
C GLN A 577 -15.19 23.24 -47.40
N LYS A 578 -15.17 23.19 -46.07
CA LYS A 578 -14.78 24.33 -45.19
C LYS A 578 -13.30 24.70 -45.29
N LYS A 579 -12.43 23.79 -45.75
CA LYS A 579 -10.99 23.98 -45.90
C LYS A 579 -10.28 24.48 -44.63
N GLY A 580 -10.75 24.02 -43.47
CA GLY A 580 -10.20 24.35 -42.16
C GLY A 580 -9.11 23.39 -41.70
N TYR A 581 -9.02 23.22 -40.37
CA TYR A 581 -8.04 22.32 -39.74
C TYR A 581 -8.20 20.87 -40.21
N TYR A 582 -9.45 20.37 -40.27
CA TYR A 582 -9.74 19.01 -40.76
C TYR A 582 -9.21 18.77 -42.17
N TYR A 583 -9.47 19.72 -43.08
CA TYR A 583 -8.96 19.66 -44.45
C TYR A 583 -7.42 19.66 -44.50
N THR A 584 -6.79 20.47 -43.68
CA THR A 584 -5.32 20.53 -43.62
C THR A 584 -4.75 19.16 -43.18
N VAL A 585 -5.31 18.55 -42.14
CA VAL A 585 -4.90 17.22 -41.70
C VAL A 585 -5.16 16.16 -42.78
N PHE A 586 -6.30 16.24 -43.47
CA PHE A 586 -6.63 15.34 -44.58
C PHE A 586 -5.60 15.43 -45.71
N MET A 587 -5.26 16.65 -46.15
CA MET A 587 -4.27 16.86 -47.20
C MET A 587 -2.88 16.38 -46.79
N HIS A 588 -2.49 16.52 -45.53
CA HIS A 588 -1.21 15.97 -45.04
C HIS A 588 -1.19 14.43 -45.01
N GLN A 589 -2.34 13.75 -44.77
CA GLN A 589 -2.39 12.30 -44.73
C GLN A 589 -2.62 11.62 -46.09
N TYR A 590 -3.28 12.32 -47.02
CA TYR A 590 -3.71 11.76 -48.32
C TYR A 590 -3.29 12.57 -49.53
N GLY A 591 -2.93 13.87 -49.39
CA GLY A 591 -2.71 14.79 -50.50
C GLY A 591 -1.48 14.51 -51.36
N GLU A 592 -0.52 13.71 -50.91
CA GLU A 592 0.64 13.32 -51.71
C GLU A 592 0.35 12.19 -52.73
N HIS A 593 -0.84 11.61 -52.72
CA HIS A 593 -1.21 10.48 -53.62
C HIS A 593 -2.08 10.90 -54.81
N GLU A 594 -2.57 12.16 -54.92
CA GLU A 594 -3.34 12.64 -56.04
C GLU A 594 -2.54 13.38 -57.09
N GLU A 595 -1.23 13.66 -56.87
CA GLU A 595 -0.32 14.30 -57.85
C GLU A 595 0.67 13.31 -58.52
N ALA A 596 0.48 11.97 -58.39
CA ALA A 596 1.36 10.99 -59.04
C ALA A 596 0.64 10.17 -60.15
#